data_e83272c3d6e7a0771ea6d9e39007ea58
#
_entry.id   e83272c3d6e7a0771ea6d9e39007ea58
#
_cell.length_a   1.000
_cell.length_b   1.000
_cell.length_c   1.000
_cell.angle_alpha   90.00
_cell.angle_beta   90.00
_cell.angle_gamma   90.00
#
_symmetry.space_group_name_H-M   'P 1'
#
loop_
_entity.id
_entity.type
_entity.pdbx_description
1 polymer ?
#
loop_
_entity_poly.entity_id
_entity_poly.type
_entity_poly.pdbx_seq_one_letter_code
_entity_poly.pdbx_strand_id
1 'polypeptide(L)'
;LKGRKDQKFCSDYCRNTWNNRLHEDANNYVRRINNILRKNRRILEKLNPKGKVTVDAITLAEEGFNFHYYTNVYSTQKGAKYCFCYDQGYLKMENDQYMLVVKQDYVK
;
A
#
# COMPACT_ATOMS: atom_id res chain seq x y z
N LEU A 1 11.50 28.82 -40.85
CA LEU A 1 11.53 28.76 -40.38
C LEU A 1 11.86 28.52 -40.14
N LYS A 2 12.03 28.53 -40.61
CA LYS A 2 12.21 28.33 -40.01
C LYS A 2 12.15 28.75 -39.30
N GLY A 3 12.07 29.27 -39.64
CA GLY A 3 12.20 29.98 -38.63
C GLY A 3 11.18 30.10 -37.66
N ARG A 4 10.30 30.40 -37.42
CA ARG A 4 9.48 30.24 -36.54
C ARG A 4 9.21 29.15 -36.02
N LYS A 5 9.42 28.51 -36.55
CA LYS A 5 9.34 27.18 -36.16
C LYS A 5 10.20 26.85 -35.01
N ASP A 6 11.24 27.58 -34.79
CA ASP A 6 12.10 27.42 -33.66
C ASP A 6 11.33 27.44 -32.37
N GLN A 7 10.44 28.38 -32.28
CA GLN A 7 9.64 28.57 -31.12
C GLN A 7 8.76 27.34 -30.84
N LYS A 8 8.19 26.84 -31.92
CA LYS A 8 7.35 25.69 -31.83
C LYS A 8 8.13 24.47 -31.33
N PHE A 9 9.32 24.33 -31.86
CA PHE A 9 10.19 23.24 -31.48
C PHE A 9 10.58 23.32 -30.01
N CYS A 10 10.92 24.48 -29.51
CA CYS A 10 11.23 24.68 -28.12
C CYS A 10 10.06 24.31 -27.23
N SER A 11 8.89 24.66 -27.65
CA SER A 11 7.67 24.39 -26.90
C SER A 11 7.47 22.90 -26.73
N ASP A 12 7.68 22.14 -27.78
CA ASP A 12 7.52 20.69 -27.71
C ASP A 12 8.56 20.07 -26.78
N TYR A 13 9.77 20.54 -26.83
CA TYR A 13 10.81 20.03 -25.96
C TYR A 13 10.48 20.30 -24.50
N CYS A 14 10.03 21.50 -24.19
CA CYS A 14 9.67 21.85 -22.83
C CYS A 14 8.51 21.02 -22.32
N ARG A 15 7.55 20.74 -23.18
CA ARG A 15 6.42 19.93 -22.81
C ARG A 15 6.84 18.50 -22.49
N ASN A 16 7.71 17.93 -23.30
CA ASN A 16 8.18 16.57 -23.06
C ASN A 16 8.95 16.48 -21.75
N THR A 17 9.78 17.47 -21.46
CA THR A 17 10.52 17.49 -20.22
C THR A 17 9.60 17.57 -19.02
N TRP A 18 8.56 18.38 -19.10
CA TRP A 18 7.57 18.52 -18.05
C TRP A 18 6.82 17.20 -17.82
N ASN A 19 6.38 16.57 -18.92
CA ASN A 19 5.68 15.30 -18.82
C ASN A 19 6.54 14.20 -18.20
N ASN A 20 7.80 14.15 -18.58
CA ASN A 20 8.72 13.17 -18.01
C ASN A 20 8.88 13.37 -16.52
N ARG A 21 8.93 14.60 -16.07
CA ARG A 21 9.04 14.89 -14.64
C ARG A 21 7.78 14.43 -13.89
N LEU A 22 6.61 14.68 -14.45
CA LEU A 22 5.37 14.25 -13.84
C LEU A 22 5.30 12.72 -13.72
N HIS A 23 5.72 12.03 -14.77
CA HIS A 23 5.74 10.57 -14.74
C HIS A 23 6.71 10.06 -13.70
N GLU A 24 7.85 10.70 -13.57
CA GLU A 24 8.85 10.30 -12.59
C GLU A 24 8.32 10.47 -11.18
N ASP A 25 7.67 11.59 -10.89
CA ASP A 25 7.09 11.83 -9.57
C ASP A 25 6.01 10.82 -9.26
N ALA A 26 5.16 10.52 -10.23
CA ALA A 26 4.10 9.54 -10.04
C ALA A 26 4.69 8.15 -9.78
N ASN A 27 5.72 7.77 -10.53
CA ASN A 27 6.37 6.47 -10.34
C ASN A 27 7.02 6.37 -8.97
N ASN A 28 7.64 7.44 -8.50
CA ASN A 28 8.27 7.45 -7.19
C ASN A 28 7.22 7.31 -6.09
N TYR A 29 6.10 7.98 -6.25
CA TYR A 29 5.01 7.90 -5.29
C TYR A 29 4.47 6.46 -5.23
N VAL A 30 4.19 5.87 -6.39
CA VAL A 30 3.68 4.51 -6.46
C VAL A 30 4.67 3.52 -5.87
N ARG A 31 5.95 3.69 -6.17
CA ARG A 31 6.99 2.81 -5.63
C ARG A 31 7.03 2.89 -4.11
N ARG A 32 6.91 4.09 -3.56
CA ARG A 32 6.92 4.27 -2.11
C ARG A 32 5.74 3.57 -1.46
N ILE A 33 4.55 3.74 -2.02
CA ILE A 33 3.36 3.10 -1.50
C ILE A 33 3.48 1.58 -1.59
N ASN A 34 3.95 1.09 -2.74
CA ASN A 34 4.14 -0.35 -2.91
C ASN A 34 5.14 -0.91 -1.90
N ASN A 35 6.19 -0.17 -1.60
CA ASN A 35 7.16 -0.62 -0.61
C ASN A 35 6.55 -0.67 0.78
N ILE A 36 5.70 0.28 1.12
CA ILE A 36 5.00 0.28 2.39
C ILE A 36 4.08 -0.94 2.48
N LEU A 37 3.33 -1.21 1.42
CA LEU A 37 2.43 -2.36 1.40
C LEU A 37 3.19 -3.68 1.51
N ARG A 38 4.30 -3.80 0.80
CA ARG A 38 5.13 -5.01 0.87
C ARG A 38 5.71 -5.20 2.26
N LYS A 39 6.13 -4.12 2.88
CA LYS A 39 6.65 -4.18 4.24
C LYS A 39 5.56 -4.62 5.20
N ASN A 40 4.37 -4.05 5.06
CA ASN A 40 3.23 -4.44 5.91
C ASN A 40 2.94 -5.92 5.76
N ARG A 41 2.90 -6.42 4.53
CA ARG A 41 2.66 -7.84 4.30
C ARG A 41 3.72 -8.71 4.96
N ARG A 42 4.98 -8.30 4.82
CA ARG A 42 6.10 -9.04 5.39
C ARG A 42 6.01 -9.09 6.91
N ILE A 43 5.62 -7.97 7.53
CA ILE A 43 5.47 -7.92 8.98
C ILE A 43 4.36 -8.85 9.43
N LEU A 44 3.21 -8.82 8.76
CA LEU A 44 2.10 -9.68 9.10
C LEU A 44 2.47 -11.15 8.93
N GLU A 45 3.15 -11.48 7.85
CA GLU A 45 3.58 -12.85 7.59
C GLU A 45 4.56 -13.33 8.65
N LYS A 46 5.50 -12.46 9.03
CA LYS A 46 6.49 -12.79 10.04
C LYS A 46 5.85 -13.09 11.39
N LEU A 47 4.86 -12.30 11.77
CA LEU A 47 4.20 -12.45 13.06
C LEU A 47 3.13 -13.53 13.06
N ASN A 48 2.73 -14.01 11.89
CA ASN A 48 1.63 -14.97 11.76
C ASN A 48 2.05 -16.20 10.95
N PRO A 49 3.01 -16.97 11.44
CA PRO A 49 3.47 -18.15 10.68
C PRO A 49 2.46 -19.29 10.62
N LYS A 50 1.49 -19.30 11.52
CA LYS A 50 0.53 -20.39 11.59
C LYS A 50 -0.80 -20.07 10.93
N GLY A 51 -0.95 -18.88 10.37
CA GLY A 51 -2.17 -18.50 9.68
C GLY A 51 -3.16 -17.72 10.50
N LYS A 52 -3.04 -17.74 11.82
CA LYS A 52 -3.92 -16.96 12.69
C LYS A 52 -3.24 -16.76 14.04
N VAL A 53 -3.16 -15.51 14.46
CA VAL A 53 -2.54 -15.17 15.73
C VAL A 53 -3.08 -13.83 16.20
N THR A 54 -3.05 -13.60 17.51
CA THR A 54 -3.43 -12.30 18.09
C THR A 54 -2.16 -11.65 18.64
N VAL A 55 -1.93 -10.39 18.27
CA VAL A 55 -0.77 -9.64 18.74
C VAL A 55 -1.22 -8.28 19.25
N ASP A 56 -0.37 -7.66 20.07
CA ASP A 56 -0.65 -6.31 20.56
C ASP A 56 -0.33 -5.27 19.50
N ALA A 57 -1.04 -4.14 19.56
CA ALA A 57 -0.77 -3.03 18.66
C ALA A 57 0.67 -2.57 18.76
N ILE A 58 1.24 -2.62 19.97
CA ILE A 58 2.62 -2.21 20.18
C ILE A 58 3.58 -3.09 19.38
N THR A 59 3.32 -4.38 19.32
CA THR A 59 4.13 -5.31 18.55
C THR A 59 4.19 -4.91 17.09
N LEU A 60 3.04 -4.58 16.51
CA LEU A 60 2.98 -4.11 15.12
C LEU A 60 3.72 -2.79 14.94
N ALA A 61 3.53 -1.87 15.88
CA ALA A 61 4.17 -0.56 15.80
C ALA A 61 5.69 -0.69 15.90
N GLU A 62 6.17 -1.59 16.72
CA GLU A 62 7.61 -1.82 16.87
C GLU A 62 8.24 -2.38 15.60
N GLU A 63 7.47 -3.15 14.83
CA GLU A 63 7.95 -3.67 13.56
C GLU A 63 7.91 -2.62 12.46
N GLY A 64 7.25 -1.49 12.71
CA GLY A 64 7.13 -0.44 11.71
C GLY A 64 5.91 -0.59 10.81
N PHE A 65 4.88 -1.29 11.28
CA PHE A 65 3.66 -1.49 10.51
C PHE A 65 2.93 -0.17 10.31
N ASN A 66 2.47 0.07 9.08
CA ASN A 66 1.75 1.30 8.75
C ASN A 66 0.27 0.98 8.54
N PHE A 67 -0.56 1.39 9.49
CA PHE A 67 -1.99 1.07 9.49
C PHE A 67 -2.79 1.85 8.45
N HIS A 68 -2.19 2.84 7.81
CA HIS A 68 -2.88 3.65 6.82
C HIS A 68 -2.89 3.03 5.42
N TYR A 69 -2.14 1.97 5.21
CA TYR A 69 -2.01 1.37 3.88
C TYR A 69 -2.40 -0.09 3.89
N TYR A 70 -3.35 -0.42 3.04
CA TYR A 70 -3.82 -1.79 2.85
C TYR A 70 -4.35 -1.92 1.43
N THR A 71 -4.42 -3.15 0.91
CA THR A 71 -4.86 -3.36 -0.47
C THR A 71 -6.34 -3.66 -0.58
N ASN A 72 -6.97 -4.17 0.48
CA ASN A 72 -8.36 -4.55 0.43
C ASN A 72 -8.97 -4.52 1.82
N VAL A 73 -10.28 -4.36 1.88
CA VAL A 73 -11.03 -4.43 3.13
C VAL A 73 -12.17 -5.41 2.94
N TYR A 74 -12.31 -6.33 3.87
CA TYR A 74 -13.41 -7.27 3.88
C TYR A 74 -14.28 -7.00 5.10
N SER A 75 -15.55 -6.68 4.87
CA SER A 75 -16.50 -6.43 5.96
C SER A 75 -17.42 -7.62 6.11
N THR A 76 -17.55 -8.11 7.34
CA THR A 76 -18.44 -9.22 7.62
C THR A 76 -19.83 -8.72 7.93
N GLN A 77 -20.81 -9.63 7.90
CA GLN A 77 -22.19 -9.29 8.24
C GLN A 77 -22.32 -8.84 9.69
N LYS A 78 -21.39 -9.25 10.54
CA LYS A 78 -21.41 -8.87 11.95
C LYS A 78 -20.75 -7.51 12.20
N GLY A 79 -20.29 -6.86 11.15
CA GLY A 79 -19.68 -5.54 11.28
C GLY A 79 -18.18 -5.52 11.49
N ALA A 80 -17.54 -6.69 11.45
CA ALA A 80 -16.09 -6.74 11.58
C ALA A 80 -15.43 -6.35 10.26
N LYS A 81 -14.34 -5.62 10.34
CA LYS A 81 -13.60 -5.17 9.17
C LYS A 81 -12.20 -5.74 9.19
N TYR A 82 -11.88 -6.55 8.20
CA TYR A 82 -10.56 -7.07 8.01
C TYR A 82 -9.83 -6.23 6.96
N CYS A 83 -8.66 -5.75 7.30
CA CYS A 83 -7.82 -5.01 6.35
C CYS A 83 -6.72 -5.94 5.87
N PHE A 84 -6.57 -6.04 4.56
CA PHE A 84 -5.60 -6.96 3.96
C PHE A 84 -4.50 -6.23 3.23
N CYS A 85 -3.28 -6.72 3.41
CA CYS A 85 -2.13 -6.34 2.58
C CYS A 85 -1.80 -7.57 1.76
N TYR A 86 -2.38 -7.64 0.56
CA TYR A 86 -2.31 -8.78 -0.34
C TYR A 86 -3.03 -9.98 0.29
N ASP A 87 -2.30 -11.01 0.71
CA ASP A 87 -2.93 -12.20 1.30
C ASP A 87 -2.88 -12.22 2.83
N GLN A 88 -2.25 -11.23 3.43
CA GLN A 88 -2.15 -11.15 4.88
C GLN A 88 -3.10 -10.06 5.38
N GLY A 89 -3.83 -10.35 6.43
CA GLY A 89 -4.80 -9.40 6.94
C GLY A 89 -4.80 -9.29 8.44
N TYR A 90 -5.55 -8.32 8.92
CA TYR A 90 -5.68 -8.12 10.36
C TYR A 90 -7.05 -7.55 10.67
N LEU A 91 -7.49 -7.82 11.91
CA LEU A 91 -8.75 -7.32 12.45
C LEU A 91 -8.44 -6.63 13.76
N LYS A 92 -8.85 -5.36 13.89
CA LYS A 92 -8.67 -4.64 15.14
C LYS A 92 -9.63 -5.20 16.18
N MET A 93 -9.09 -5.57 17.33
CA MET A 93 -9.86 -6.10 18.43
C MET A 93 -9.86 -5.11 19.58
N GLU A 94 -10.54 -5.45 20.67
CA GLU A 94 -10.55 -4.63 21.84
C GLU A 94 -9.19 -4.70 22.55
N ASN A 95 -8.94 -3.74 23.45
CA ASN A 95 -7.71 -3.70 24.25
C ASN A 95 -6.45 -3.54 23.41
N ASP A 96 -6.56 -2.81 22.28
CA ASP A 96 -5.41 -2.52 21.41
C ASP A 96 -4.72 -3.78 20.92
N GLN A 97 -5.50 -4.80 20.60
CA GLN A 97 -4.99 -6.03 20.04
C GLN A 97 -5.48 -6.20 18.60
N TYR A 98 -4.72 -6.96 17.83
CA TYR A 98 -5.06 -7.23 16.45
C TYR A 98 -4.96 -8.72 16.20
N MET A 99 -5.98 -9.27 15.56
CA MET A 99 -5.96 -10.66 15.13
C MET A 99 -5.45 -10.71 13.69
N LEU A 100 -4.34 -11.40 13.48
CA LEU A 100 -3.74 -11.53 12.17
C LEU A 100 -4.27 -12.80 11.51
N VAL A 101 -4.63 -12.67 10.23
CA VAL A 101 -5.21 -13.78 9.48
C VAL A 101 -4.61 -13.83 8.09
N VAL A 102 -4.79 -14.98 7.43
CA VAL A 102 -4.41 -15.14 6.04
C VAL A 102 -5.69 -15.17 5.22
N LYS A 103 -5.64 -14.54 4.04
CA LYS A 103 -6.81 -14.47 3.17
C LYS A 103 -7.29 -15.87 2.80
N GLN A 104 -8.57 -16.09 2.97
CA GLN A 104 -9.21 -17.35 2.61
C GLN A 104 -9.89 -17.20 1.25
N ASP A 105 -10.20 -18.33 0.63
CA ASP A 105 -10.83 -18.31 -0.69
C ASP A 105 -12.15 -17.54 -0.68
N TYR A 106 -12.88 -17.57 0.42
CA TYR A 106 -14.16 -16.88 0.50
C TYR A 106 -14.02 -15.37 0.72
N VAL A 107 -12.81 -14.88 0.99
CA VAL A 107 -12.54 -13.46 1.15
C VAL A 107 -12.03 -12.92 -0.17
N LYS A 108 -12.81 -12.06 -0.80
CA LYS A 108 -12.44 -11.57 -2.14
C LYS A 108 -12.22 -10.08 -2.20
#